data_cea2f6dc6b1e5b854fefb354a1c42fd6
#
_entry.id   cea2f6dc6b1e5b854fefb354a1c42fd6
#
_cell.length_a   1.000
_cell.length_b   1.000
_cell.length_c   1.000
_cell.angle_alpha   90.00
_cell.angle_beta   90.00
_cell.angle_gamma   90.00
#
_symmetry.space_group_name_H-M   'P 1'
#
loop_
_entity.id
_entity.type
_entity.pdbx_description
1 polymer ?
#
loop_
_entity_poly.entity_id
_entity_poly.type
_entity_poly.pdbx_seq_one_letter_code
_entity_poly.pdbx_strand_id
1 'polypeptide(L)'
;VSSLIEIDHNDLNIFDRVRELPPSVKLVFKTLERNGTMTLSEIERETYLPYRTVRYAINRLKAEGIILKIFYIKDARKSLYRLAG
;
A
#
# COMPACT_ATOMS: atom_id res chain seq x y z
N VAL A 1 4.36 -1.17 34.28
CA VAL A 1 4.90 -0.81 33.61
C VAL A 1 4.58 -0.22 32.29
N SER A 2 5.19 0.81 32.23
CA SER A 2 5.00 1.58 31.06
C SER A 2 5.37 0.90 29.82
N SER A 3 5.87 -0.25 29.93
CA SER A 3 6.15 -1.03 28.78
C SER A 3 4.90 -1.42 28.04
N LEU A 4 3.78 -1.13 28.59
CA LEU A 4 2.56 -1.41 27.87
C LEU A 4 2.47 -0.50 26.68
N ILE A 5 2.59 -1.09 25.54
CA ILE A 5 2.38 -0.39 24.30
C ILE A 5 0.96 -0.66 23.90
N GLU A 6 0.20 0.39 23.80
CA GLU A 6 -1.15 0.24 23.30
C GLU A 6 -1.07 0.01 21.83
N ILE A 7 -1.44 -1.18 21.40
CA ILE A 7 -1.50 -1.49 20.00
C ILE A 7 -2.92 -1.30 19.54
N ASP A 8 -3.09 -0.44 18.57
CA ASP A 8 -4.38 -0.18 17.99
C ASP A 8 -4.89 -1.47 17.35
N HIS A 9 -6.12 -1.82 17.64
CA HIS A 9 -6.75 -2.98 17.03
C HIS A 9 -6.73 -2.91 15.51
N ASN A 10 -6.86 -1.71 14.97
CA ASN A 10 -6.82 -1.53 13.53
C ASN A 10 -5.47 -1.92 12.95
N ASP A 11 -4.40 -1.57 13.66
CA ASP A 11 -3.06 -1.92 13.20
C ASP A 11 -2.86 -3.42 13.19
N LEU A 12 -3.33 -4.10 14.22
CA LEU A 12 -3.26 -5.55 14.27
C LEU A 12 -4.04 -6.17 13.12
N ASN A 13 -5.23 -5.65 12.85
CA ASN A 13 -6.05 -6.16 11.79
C ASN A 13 -5.40 -5.96 10.43
N ILE A 14 -4.74 -4.82 10.24
CA ILE A 14 -4.05 -4.54 8.98
C ILE A 14 -2.92 -5.53 8.78
N PHE A 15 -2.10 -5.75 9.80
CA PHE A 15 -0.99 -6.69 9.70
C PHE A 15 -1.48 -8.11 9.42
N ASP A 16 -2.54 -8.52 10.09
CA ASP A 16 -3.11 -9.85 9.88
C ASP A 16 -3.62 -10.00 8.45
N ARG A 17 -4.30 -8.98 7.95
CA ARG A 17 -4.84 -9.03 6.60
C ARG A 17 -3.73 -9.04 5.55
N VAL A 18 -2.69 -8.24 5.77
CA VAL A 18 -1.58 -8.20 4.83
C VAL A 18 -0.87 -9.55 4.78
N ARG A 19 -0.76 -10.21 5.93
CA ARG A 19 -0.10 -11.51 6.00
C ARG A 19 -0.77 -12.53 5.10
N GLU A 20 -2.08 -12.42 4.94
CA GLU A 20 -2.87 -13.36 4.14
C GLU A 20 -2.88 -13.03 2.65
N LEU A 21 -2.31 -11.91 2.26
CA LEU A 21 -2.35 -11.48 0.87
C LEU A 21 -1.28 -12.16 0.03
N PRO A 22 -1.47 -12.20 -1.30
CA PRO A 22 -0.45 -12.79 -2.18
C PRO A 22 0.89 -12.07 -2.07
N PRO A 23 1.98 -12.76 -2.40
CA PRO A 23 3.32 -12.16 -2.27
C PRO A 23 3.50 -10.85 -3.01
N SER A 24 2.96 -10.71 -4.23
CA SER A 24 3.09 -9.47 -4.97
C SER A 24 2.39 -8.32 -4.27
N VAL A 25 1.25 -8.59 -3.65
CA VAL A 25 0.51 -7.57 -2.91
C VAL A 25 1.27 -7.15 -1.67
N LYS A 26 1.86 -8.13 -0.97
CA LYS A 26 2.70 -7.83 0.18
C LYS A 26 3.90 -6.97 -0.20
N LEU A 27 4.51 -7.26 -1.33
CA LEU A 27 5.66 -6.49 -1.80
C LEU A 27 5.29 -5.05 -2.07
N VAL A 28 4.16 -4.82 -2.73
CA VAL A 28 3.70 -3.46 -2.99
C VAL A 28 3.39 -2.75 -1.69
N PHE A 29 2.76 -3.44 -0.75
CA PHE A 29 2.48 -2.86 0.56
C PHE A 29 3.78 -2.43 1.26
N LYS A 30 4.77 -3.31 1.28
CA LYS A 30 6.04 -3.00 1.92
C LYS A 30 6.75 -1.83 1.25
N THR A 31 6.64 -1.76 -0.07
CA THR A 31 7.26 -0.69 -0.82
C THR A 31 6.64 0.65 -0.46
N LEU A 32 5.30 0.69 -0.37
CA LEU A 32 4.61 1.91 0.03
C LEU A 32 4.90 2.27 1.48
N GLU A 33 5.01 1.27 2.33
CA GLU A 33 5.33 1.50 3.74
C GLU A 33 6.69 2.17 3.87
N ARG A 34 7.65 1.73 3.08
CA ARG A 34 9.01 2.25 3.16
C ARG A 34 9.17 3.62 2.49
N ASN A 35 8.54 3.78 1.34
CA ASN A 35 8.78 4.98 0.52
C ASN A 35 7.71 6.05 0.63
N GLY A 36 6.59 5.76 1.25
CA GLY A 36 5.52 6.74 1.38
C GLY A 36 4.66 6.81 0.13
N THR A 37 4.29 8.03 -0.27
CA THR A 37 3.39 8.24 -1.41
C THR A 37 4.14 8.01 -2.71
N MET A 38 3.55 7.18 -3.59
CA MET A 38 4.20 6.81 -4.85
C MET A 38 3.21 6.78 -6.00
N THR A 39 3.74 7.02 -7.20
CA THR A 39 2.96 6.81 -8.43
C THR A 39 3.06 5.33 -8.81
N LEU A 40 2.19 4.92 -9.74
CA LEU A 40 2.22 3.56 -10.25
C LEU A 40 3.57 3.23 -10.88
N SER A 41 4.10 4.17 -11.66
CA SER A 41 5.40 3.98 -12.30
C SER A 41 6.52 3.78 -11.29
N GLU A 42 6.48 4.54 -10.21
CA GLU A 42 7.47 4.40 -9.16
C GLU A 42 7.38 3.05 -8.49
N ILE A 43 6.16 2.58 -8.25
CA ILE A 43 5.96 1.27 -7.65
C ILE A 43 6.50 0.17 -8.56
N GLU A 44 6.24 0.27 -9.87
CA GLU A 44 6.78 -0.68 -10.83
C GLU A 44 8.31 -0.71 -10.77
N ARG A 45 8.92 0.46 -10.73
CA ARG A 45 10.37 0.57 -10.72
C ARG A 45 10.97 -0.02 -9.45
N GLU A 46 10.34 0.25 -8.31
CA GLU A 46 10.86 -0.21 -7.04
C GLU A 46 10.65 -1.71 -6.82
N THR A 47 9.55 -2.25 -7.34
CA THR A 47 9.21 -3.65 -7.09
C THR A 47 9.69 -4.59 -8.18
N TYR A 48 10.03 -4.07 -9.36
CA TYR A 48 10.37 -4.88 -10.53
C TYR A 48 9.23 -5.79 -10.98
N LEU A 49 8.01 -5.47 -10.55
CA LEU A 49 6.85 -6.24 -10.96
C LEU A 49 6.30 -5.69 -12.27
N PRO A 50 5.71 -6.55 -13.10
CA PRO A 50 5.04 -6.08 -14.31
C PRO A 50 3.87 -5.17 -13.98
N TYR A 51 3.55 -4.29 -14.91
CA TYR A 51 2.46 -3.33 -14.72
C TYR A 51 1.16 -4.01 -14.29
N ARG A 52 0.83 -5.12 -14.97
CA ARG A 52 -0.39 -5.87 -14.66
C ARG A 52 -0.42 -6.31 -13.20
N THR A 53 0.71 -6.79 -12.72
CA THR A 53 0.81 -7.29 -11.35
C THR A 53 0.71 -6.14 -10.36
N VAL A 54 1.32 -5.00 -10.66
CA VAL A 54 1.23 -3.84 -9.79
C VAL A 54 -0.22 -3.35 -9.73
N ARG A 55 -0.89 -3.29 -10.88
CA ARG A 55 -2.30 -2.89 -10.92
C ARG A 55 -3.16 -3.80 -10.08
N TYR A 56 -2.93 -5.11 -10.20
CA TYR A 56 -3.68 -6.08 -9.39
C TYR A 56 -3.44 -5.81 -7.90
N ALA A 57 -2.18 -5.63 -7.52
CA ALA A 57 -1.83 -5.41 -6.13
C ALA A 57 -2.47 -4.13 -5.58
N ILE A 58 -2.40 -3.06 -6.35
CA ILE A 58 -2.99 -1.78 -5.96
C ILE A 58 -4.50 -1.93 -5.78
N ASN A 59 -5.16 -2.56 -6.74
CA ASN A 59 -6.61 -2.74 -6.65
C ASN A 59 -6.99 -3.59 -5.44
N ARG A 60 -6.21 -4.62 -5.15
CA ARG A 60 -6.48 -5.46 -3.99
C ARG A 60 -6.30 -4.69 -2.69
N LEU A 61 -5.22 -3.92 -2.59
CA LEU A 61 -4.98 -3.12 -1.38
C LEU A 61 -6.04 -2.05 -1.19
N LYS A 62 -6.50 -1.45 -2.29
CA LYS A 62 -7.58 -0.47 -2.23
C LYS A 62 -8.88 -1.13 -1.73
N ALA A 63 -9.18 -2.30 -2.27
CA ALA A 63 -10.39 -3.02 -1.88
C ALA A 63 -10.38 -3.38 -0.40
N GLU A 64 -9.20 -3.64 0.13
CA GLU A 64 -9.05 -3.95 1.55
C GLU A 64 -9.02 -2.71 2.43
N GLY A 65 -9.03 -1.53 1.82
CA GLY A 65 -8.96 -0.29 2.59
C GLY A 65 -7.59 0.01 3.16
N ILE A 66 -6.57 -0.66 2.67
CA ILE A 66 -5.21 -0.51 3.19
C ILE A 66 -4.49 0.68 2.56
N ILE A 67 -4.81 1.02 1.33
CA ILE A 67 -4.21 2.17 0.67
C ILE A 67 -5.28 3.13 0.16
N LEU A 68 -4.84 4.36 -0.06
CA LEU A 68 -5.68 5.41 -0.62
C LEU A 68 -5.12 5.86 -1.95
N LYS A 69 -6.01 6.23 -2.86
CA LYS A 69 -5.62 6.83 -4.13
C LYS A 69 -5.80 8.34 -4.02
N ILE A 70 -4.75 9.07 -4.35
CA ILE A 70 -4.76 10.52 -4.28
C ILE A 70 -4.64 11.06 -5.70
N PHE A 71 -5.57 11.91 -6.11
CA PHE A 71 -5.52 12.51 -7.42
C PHE A 71 -4.57 13.69 -7.41
N TYR A 72 -3.73 13.76 -8.45
CA TYR A 72 -2.79 14.86 -8.58
C TYR A 72 -3.49 16.00 -9.29
N ILE A 73 -3.65 17.12 -8.61
CA ILE A 73 -4.46 18.23 -9.12
C ILE A 73 -3.92 18.81 -10.42
N LYS A 74 -2.60 18.90 -10.53
CA LYS A 74 -1.97 19.52 -11.70
C LYS A 74 -1.95 18.62 -12.92
N ASP A 75 -2.07 17.32 -12.74
CA ASP A 75 -2.11 16.38 -13.84
C ASP A 75 -3.07 15.27 -13.47
N ALA A 76 -4.28 15.36 -14.00
CA ALA A 76 -5.33 14.43 -13.67
C ALA A 76 -5.03 13.00 -14.11
N ARG A 77 -4.04 12.81 -15.00
CA ARG A 77 -3.66 11.48 -15.44
C ARG A 77 -2.73 10.78 -14.46
N LYS A 78 -2.17 11.53 -13.51
CA LYS A 78 -1.30 10.95 -12.52
C LYS A 78 -2.06 10.75 -11.22
N SER A 79 -1.94 9.56 -10.67
CA SER A 79 -2.50 9.25 -9.36
C SER A 79 -1.38 8.84 -8.44
N LEU A 80 -1.54 9.20 -7.19
CA LEU A 80 -0.60 8.81 -6.16
C LEU A 80 -1.27 7.81 -5.24
N TYR A 81 -0.47 6.95 -4.67
CA TYR A 81 -0.97 5.94 -3.74
C TYR A 81 -0.18 6.00 -2.45
N ARG A 82 -0.85 5.85 -1.34
CA ARG A 82 -0.20 5.80 -0.04
C ARG A 82 -1.00 4.93 0.90
N LEU A 83 -0.35 4.50 1.96
CA LEU A 83 -1.05 3.72 2.97
C LEU A 83 -2.09 4.57 3.66
N ALA A 84 -3.23 3.96 3.97
CA ALA A 84 -4.28 4.61 4.74
C ALA A 84 -3.85 4.69 6.20
N GLY A 85 -4.20 5.76 6.83
CA GLY A 85 -3.87 5.97 8.23
C GLY A 85 -2.58 6.76 8.45
#